data_ace6dcdcb002bf8a243a96167997b3d3
#
_entry.id   ace6dcdcb002bf8a243a96167997b3d3
#
_cell.length_a   1.000
_cell.length_b   1.000
_cell.length_c   1.000
_cell.angle_alpha   90.00
_cell.angle_beta   90.00
_cell.angle_gamma   90.00
#
_symmetry.space_group_name_H-M   'P 1'
#
loop_
_entity.id
_entity.type
_entity.pdbx_description
1 polymer ?
#
loop_
_entity_poly.entity_id
_entity_poly.type
_entity_poly.pdbx_seq_one_letter_code
_entity_poly.pdbx_strand_id
1 'polypeptide(L)'
;DIENSPIVVRDNGIGMSREQLEKSIRAGYSGNNGMDTLGLFGVGFNIATSKLGFKTEIITCRKEDDFMLKATIDLREMERTKKYIGLCERLPKPNDDIQKHGTEVRIYELKKDFIDKLRRKTYFAKQLGRTYSRLIRKKSIDIIFEGVNCKPFKHFRWGEVRKGKNGTPAYWPIDATLNTQKYCTACFEWLNFEDLICPICSEKSFIVERKKKIKGWIGLQCYWDKKEFGIDLIRNGRVISKNDKSLFDWFDEDKDEDIPEYPIDGSVGGRIVGELEIDFIQVDFLKKKFVTESRDWKDFVNEIRGEGPLQPRKAKDLGYGDNTSPLFVLY
;
A
#
# COMPACT_ATOMS: atom_id res chain seq x y z
N ASP A 1 22.82 -9.84 20.45
CA ASP A 1 22.64 -11.11 19.70
C ASP A 1 21.27 -11.09 19.03
N ILE A 2 21.23 -10.94 17.68
CA ILE A 2 19.98 -10.77 16.92
C ILE A 2 19.09 -12.03 17.02
N GLU A 3 19.68 -13.21 17.22
CA GLU A 3 18.94 -14.47 17.29
C GLU A 3 18.08 -14.61 18.55
N ASN A 4 18.52 -13.98 19.64
CA ASN A 4 17.84 -14.06 20.95
C ASN A 4 17.07 -12.78 21.30
N SER A 5 17.19 -11.73 20.48
CA SER A 5 16.49 -10.47 20.70
C SER A 5 15.18 -10.41 19.95
N PRO A 6 14.09 -9.89 20.52
CA PRO A 6 12.84 -9.73 19.81
C PRO A 6 12.93 -8.64 18.73
N ILE A 7 12.12 -8.77 17.68
CA ILE A 7 11.78 -7.61 16.85
C ILE A 7 10.79 -6.77 17.65
N VAL A 8 11.10 -5.48 17.83
CA VAL A 8 10.23 -4.54 18.52
C VAL A 8 9.75 -3.48 17.54
N VAL A 9 8.43 -3.32 17.45
CA VAL A 9 7.78 -2.24 16.69
C VAL A 9 6.98 -1.42 17.68
N ARG A 10 7.28 -0.13 17.81
CA ARG A 10 6.63 0.79 18.75
C ARG A 10 6.02 1.96 18.00
N ASP A 11 4.82 2.34 18.38
CA ASP A 11 4.17 3.58 17.96
C ASP A 11 3.79 4.46 19.15
N ASN A 12 3.62 5.75 18.89
CA ASN A 12 3.12 6.75 19.82
C ASN A 12 1.66 7.13 19.53
N GLY A 13 0.88 6.19 19.01
CA GLY A 13 -0.53 6.36 18.71
C GLY A 13 -1.41 6.45 19.96
N ILE A 14 -2.71 6.43 19.76
CA ILE A 14 -3.69 6.57 20.86
C ILE A 14 -3.75 5.36 21.81
N GLY A 15 -3.12 4.24 21.46
CA GLY A 15 -3.26 2.99 22.19
C GLY A 15 -4.61 2.30 21.94
N MET A 16 -4.87 1.21 22.66
CA MET A 16 -6.09 0.41 22.52
C MET A 16 -6.77 0.18 23.86
N SER A 17 -8.10 0.20 23.88
CA SER A 17 -8.89 -0.34 24.99
C SER A 17 -8.77 -1.86 25.04
N ARG A 18 -9.23 -2.49 26.14
CA ARG A 18 -9.25 -3.95 26.25
C ARG A 18 -10.05 -4.62 25.11
N GLU A 19 -11.20 -4.10 24.81
CA GLU A 19 -12.06 -4.59 23.73
C GLU A 19 -11.36 -4.47 22.35
N GLN A 20 -10.71 -3.34 22.09
CA GLN A 20 -9.96 -3.13 20.85
C GLN A 20 -8.77 -4.08 20.75
N LEU A 21 -8.02 -4.29 21.86
CA LEU A 21 -6.91 -5.23 21.89
C LEU A 21 -7.39 -6.68 21.63
N GLU A 22 -8.44 -7.13 22.31
CA GLU A 22 -9.03 -8.44 22.12
C GLU A 22 -9.52 -8.66 20.68
N LYS A 23 -10.12 -7.62 20.08
CA LYS A 23 -10.55 -7.65 18.67
C LYS A 23 -9.34 -7.65 17.71
N SER A 24 -8.29 -6.90 18.01
CA SER A 24 -7.11 -6.78 17.14
C SER A 24 -6.31 -8.08 16.98
N ILE A 25 -6.34 -8.96 17.98
CA ILE A 25 -5.69 -10.27 17.93
C ILE A 25 -6.54 -11.34 17.26
N ARG A 26 -7.84 -11.13 17.08
CA ARG A 26 -8.72 -12.08 16.39
C ARG A 26 -8.47 -12.01 14.88
N ALA A 27 -8.21 -13.16 14.27
CA ALA A 27 -8.08 -13.25 12.82
C ALA A 27 -9.41 -12.94 12.13
N GLY A 28 -9.37 -12.10 11.08
CA GLY A 28 -10.54 -11.74 10.29
C GLY A 28 -11.36 -10.57 10.83
N TYR A 29 -10.99 -9.98 11.98
CA TYR A 29 -11.63 -8.76 12.46
C TYR A 29 -10.91 -7.51 11.96
N SER A 30 -11.60 -6.66 11.22
CA SER A 30 -11.14 -5.32 10.88
C SER A 30 -12.21 -4.31 11.32
N GLY A 31 -11.88 -3.46 12.29
CA GLY A 31 -12.72 -2.33 12.69
C GLY A 31 -12.54 -1.08 11.84
N ASN A 32 -11.75 -1.17 10.78
CA ASN A 32 -11.36 -0.04 9.95
C ASN A 32 -12.21 0.06 8.69
N ASN A 33 -12.48 1.29 8.25
CA ASN A 33 -13.04 1.55 6.92
C ASN A 33 -11.98 1.20 5.86
N GLY A 34 -12.27 0.17 5.04
CA GLY A 34 -11.34 -0.35 4.05
C GLY A 34 -10.88 0.65 3.01
N MET A 35 -11.62 1.74 2.79
CA MET A 35 -11.23 2.76 1.82
C MET A 35 -10.27 3.80 2.38
N ASP A 36 -10.46 4.18 3.64
CA ASP A 36 -9.73 5.30 4.25
C ASP A 36 -8.51 4.84 5.09
N THR A 37 -8.31 3.54 5.24
CA THR A 37 -7.25 2.98 6.09
C THR A 37 -6.40 1.92 5.39
N LEU A 38 -5.20 1.70 5.91
CA LEU A 38 -4.32 0.63 5.45
C LEU A 38 -4.76 -0.76 5.94
N GLY A 39 -5.56 -0.83 7.01
CA GLY A 39 -6.06 -2.09 7.58
C GLY A 39 -7.33 -2.54 6.87
N LEU A 40 -7.30 -3.64 6.09
CA LEU A 40 -8.42 -4.12 5.30
C LEU A 40 -9.06 -5.40 5.85
N PHE A 41 -8.26 -6.43 6.03
CA PHE A 41 -8.75 -7.80 6.18
C PHE A 41 -8.70 -8.34 7.62
N GLY A 42 -8.21 -7.58 8.58
CA GLY A 42 -8.09 -8.02 9.98
C GLY A 42 -7.14 -9.20 10.24
N VAL A 43 -6.38 -9.63 9.23
CA VAL A 43 -5.47 -10.80 9.32
C VAL A 43 -4.01 -10.44 9.10
N GLY A 44 -3.74 -9.22 8.63
CA GLY A 44 -2.38 -8.78 8.30
C GLY A 44 -1.42 -8.84 9.48
N PHE A 45 -1.91 -8.52 10.67
CA PHE A 45 -1.14 -8.60 11.91
C PHE A 45 -0.73 -10.05 12.20
N ASN A 46 -1.69 -10.97 12.27
CA ASN A 46 -1.45 -12.37 12.59
C ASN A 46 -0.54 -13.05 11.56
N ILE A 47 -0.73 -12.78 10.26
CA ILE A 47 0.13 -13.31 9.20
C ILE A 47 1.55 -12.75 9.30
N ALA A 48 1.70 -11.44 9.52
CA ALA A 48 3.01 -10.81 9.58
C ALA A 48 3.80 -11.34 10.78
N THR A 49 3.21 -11.36 11.96
CA THR A 49 3.87 -11.81 13.19
C THR A 49 4.20 -13.30 13.15
N SER A 50 3.26 -14.15 12.68
CA SER A 50 3.49 -15.59 12.55
C SER A 50 4.55 -15.97 11.51
N LYS A 51 4.75 -15.13 10.49
CA LYS A 51 5.86 -15.32 9.54
C LYS A 51 7.21 -14.95 10.14
N LEU A 52 7.26 -14.00 11.06
CA LEU A 52 8.50 -13.50 11.64
C LEU A 52 8.98 -14.34 12.82
N GLY A 53 8.08 -14.81 13.69
CA GLY A 53 8.44 -15.55 14.89
C GLY A 53 7.31 -16.44 15.40
N PHE A 54 7.54 -17.11 16.52
CA PHE A 54 6.57 -18.04 17.13
C PHE A 54 5.79 -17.42 18.27
N LYS A 55 6.33 -16.41 18.95
CA LYS A 55 5.66 -15.74 20.06
C LYS A 55 5.56 -14.24 19.82
N THR A 56 4.38 -13.68 20.01
CA THR A 56 4.11 -12.24 19.84
C THR A 56 3.48 -11.68 21.11
N GLU A 57 4.01 -10.59 21.62
CA GLU A 57 3.43 -9.80 22.69
C GLU A 57 2.99 -8.45 22.15
N ILE A 58 1.81 -7.99 22.53
CA ILE A 58 1.28 -6.67 22.23
C ILE A 58 1.09 -5.97 23.56
N ILE A 59 1.75 -4.85 23.74
CA ILE A 59 1.63 -4.01 24.94
C ILE A 59 1.04 -2.68 24.49
N THR A 60 -0.07 -2.26 25.08
CA THR A 60 -0.74 -1.02 24.67
C THR A 60 -1.26 -0.25 25.86
N CYS A 61 -1.30 1.07 25.73
CA CYS A 61 -1.78 1.98 26.75
C CYS A 61 -2.41 3.20 26.10
N ARG A 62 -3.59 3.59 26.56
CA ARG A 62 -4.19 4.87 26.19
C ARG A 62 -3.70 5.95 27.16
N LYS A 63 -3.79 7.20 26.75
CA LYS A 63 -3.30 8.33 27.56
C LYS A 63 -4.01 8.43 28.92
N GLU A 64 -5.30 8.12 28.95
CA GLU A 64 -6.18 8.18 30.11
C GLU A 64 -6.08 6.97 31.06
N ASP A 65 -5.42 5.88 30.64
CA ASP A 65 -5.34 4.66 31.46
C ASP A 65 -4.20 4.73 32.48
N ASP A 66 -4.44 4.21 33.68
CA ASP A 66 -3.43 4.09 34.76
C ASP A 66 -2.60 2.80 34.67
N PHE A 67 -2.91 1.93 33.71
CA PHE A 67 -2.26 0.65 33.49
C PHE A 67 -2.04 0.41 31.99
N MET A 68 -1.14 -0.51 31.68
CA MET A 68 -0.98 -1.06 30.33
C MET A 68 -1.71 -2.38 30.21
N LEU A 69 -2.15 -2.68 28.99
CA LEU A 69 -2.68 -3.97 28.62
C LEU A 69 -1.62 -4.75 27.83
N LYS A 70 -1.46 -6.02 28.16
CA LYS A 70 -0.59 -6.94 27.43
C LYS A 70 -1.39 -8.11 26.93
N ALA A 71 -1.27 -8.43 25.64
CA ALA A 71 -1.77 -9.66 25.03
C ALA A 71 -0.61 -10.50 24.51
N THR A 72 -0.69 -11.80 24.71
CA THR A 72 0.34 -12.75 24.25
C THR A 72 -0.28 -13.77 23.30
N ILE A 73 0.33 -13.96 22.14
CA ILE A 73 0.02 -15.01 21.16
C ILE A 73 1.24 -15.92 21.09
N ASP A 74 1.09 -17.19 21.47
CA ASP A 74 2.13 -18.20 21.39
C ASP A 74 1.66 -19.32 20.45
N LEU A 75 2.24 -19.41 19.26
CA LEU A 75 1.83 -20.35 18.21
C LEU A 75 2.13 -21.80 18.60
N ARG A 76 3.21 -22.06 19.35
CA ARG A 76 3.55 -23.41 19.78
C ARG A 76 2.59 -23.91 20.85
N GLU A 77 2.24 -23.03 21.79
CA GLU A 77 1.24 -23.34 22.82
C GLU A 77 -0.16 -23.56 22.21
N MET A 78 -0.52 -22.73 21.22
CA MET A 78 -1.77 -22.90 20.47
C MET A 78 -1.81 -24.22 19.69
N GLU A 79 -0.70 -24.61 19.08
CA GLU A 79 -0.58 -25.88 18.37
C GLU A 79 -0.73 -27.07 19.34
N ARG A 80 -0.08 -26.99 20.50
CA ARG A 80 -0.12 -28.02 21.55
C ARG A 80 -1.50 -28.16 22.17
N THR A 81 -2.16 -27.06 22.48
CA THR A 81 -3.46 -27.07 23.19
C THR A 81 -4.66 -27.12 22.26
N LYS A 82 -4.47 -26.87 20.96
CA LYS A 82 -5.53 -26.68 19.95
C LYS A 82 -6.53 -25.58 20.34
N LYS A 83 -6.12 -24.64 21.19
CA LYS A 83 -6.94 -23.52 21.65
C LYS A 83 -6.26 -22.22 21.27
N TYR A 84 -7.06 -21.29 20.73
CA TYR A 84 -6.62 -19.90 20.52
C TYR A 84 -6.77 -19.16 21.86
N ILE A 85 -5.69 -19.04 22.60
CA ILE A 85 -5.68 -18.34 23.89
C ILE A 85 -4.83 -17.08 23.73
N GLY A 86 -5.49 -15.93 23.64
CA GLY A 86 -4.87 -14.64 23.84
C GLY A 86 -5.04 -14.25 25.31
N LEU A 87 -4.02 -14.43 26.13
CA LEU A 87 -4.04 -13.95 27.52
C LEU A 87 -3.91 -12.42 27.51
N CYS A 88 -4.89 -11.74 28.11
CA CYS A 88 -4.85 -10.29 28.29
C CYS A 88 -4.59 -9.98 29.78
N GLU A 89 -3.43 -9.43 30.06
CA GLU A 89 -2.95 -9.08 31.39
C GLU A 89 -2.93 -7.56 31.61
N ARG A 90 -3.05 -7.11 32.86
CA ARG A 90 -2.78 -5.74 33.25
C ARG A 90 -1.36 -5.64 33.76
N LEU A 91 -0.62 -4.64 33.28
CA LEU A 91 0.72 -4.32 33.73
C LEU A 91 0.73 -2.91 34.34
N PRO A 92 1.58 -2.63 35.34
CA PRO A 92 1.75 -1.28 35.83
C PRO A 92 2.27 -0.35 34.72
N LYS A 93 1.73 0.87 34.65
CA LYS A 93 2.21 1.88 33.73
C LYS A 93 3.56 2.40 34.20
N PRO A 94 4.57 2.50 33.33
CA PRO A 94 5.86 3.09 33.73
C PRO A 94 5.70 4.55 34.12
N ASN A 95 6.48 5.01 35.07
CA ASN A 95 6.52 6.42 35.51
C ASN A 95 7.19 7.34 34.44
N ASP A 96 7.71 6.77 33.38
CA ASP A 96 8.44 7.47 32.33
C ASP A 96 7.46 8.12 31.31
N ASP A 97 7.64 9.42 31.11
CA ASP A 97 6.79 10.24 30.22
C ASP A 97 6.76 9.79 28.76
N ILE A 98 7.82 9.11 28.31
CA ILE A 98 7.97 8.66 26.90
C ILE A 98 7.00 7.53 26.53
N GLN A 99 6.46 6.79 27.50
CA GLN A 99 5.58 5.63 27.28
C GLN A 99 4.15 5.82 27.78
N LYS A 100 3.65 7.06 27.90
CA LYS A 100 2.30 7.31 28.43
C LYS A 100 1.16 6.77 27.58
N HIS A 101 1.38 6.58 26.25
CA HIS A 101 0.38 6.01 25.34
C HIS A 101 1.03 5.44 24.07
N GLY A 102 0.30 4.58 23.38
CA GLY A 102 0.75 3.95 22.15
C GLY A 102 0.70 2.43 22.21
N THR A 103 1.34 1.79 21.25
CA THR A 103 1.40 0.33 21.16
C THR A 103 2.81 -0.14 20.87
N GLU A 104 3.22 -1.19 21.55
CA GLU A 104 4.47 -1.90 21.31
C GLU A 104 4.17 -3.36 20.98
N VAL A 105 4.70 -3.83 19.86
CA VAL A 105 4.63 -5.22 19.42
C VAL A 105 6.02 -5.81 19.53
N ARG A 106 6.15 -6.90 20.26
CA ARG A 106 7.40 -7.67 20.43
C ARG A 106 7.22 -9.06 19.81
N ILE A 107 8.12 -9.44 18.92
CA ILE A 107 8.11 -10.74 18.26
C ILE A 107 9.35 -11.51 18.64
N TYR A 108 9.15 -12.63 19.30
CA TYR A 108 10.21 -13.50 19.83
C TYR A 108 10.34 -14.79 19.02
N GLU A 109 11.42 -15.50 19.27
CA GLU A 109 11.71 -16.79 18.63
C GLU A 109 11.66 -16.66 17.11
N LEU A 110 12.50 -15.77 16.58
CA LEU A 110 12.50 -15.38 15.18
C LEU A 110 12.83 -16.55 14.26
N LYS A 111 12.16 -16.62 13.13
CA LYS A 111 12.45 -17.59 12.08
C LYS A 111 13.70 -17.19 11.31
N LYS A 112 14.61 -18.16 11.08
CA LYS A 112 15.95 -17.92 10.49
C LYS A 112 15.92 -17.14 9.17
N ASP A 113 14.96 -17.42 8.31
CA ASP A 113 14.81 -16.78 6.99
C ASP A 113 14.70 -15.25 7.03
N PHE A 114 14.30 -14.68 8.19
CA PHE A 114 14.13 -13.23 8.36
C PHE A 114 15.30 -12.56 9.06
N ILE A 115 16.06 -13.29 9.88
CA ILE A 115 17.20 -12.75 10.64
C ILE A 115 18.24 -12.13 9.70
N ASP A 116 18.60 -12.81 8.62
CA ASP A 116 19.59 -12.31 7.65
C ASP A 116 19.15 -11.07 6.89
N LYS A 117 17.84 -10.94 6.65
CA LYS A 117 17.27 -9.74 6.02
C LYS A 117 17.34 -8.53 6.95
N LEU A 118 17.08 -8.72 8.24
CA LEU A 118 17.11 -7.66 9.24
C LEU A 118 18.54 -7.14 9.52
N ARG A 119 19.56 -7.97 9.32
CA ARG A 119 20.97 -7.55 9.46
C ARG A 119 21.37 -6.44 8.48
N ARG A 120 20.67 -6.28 7.35
CA ARG A 120 20.94 -5.25 6.34
C ARG A 120 20.23 -3.92 6.69
N LYS A 121 20.62 -3.29 7.79
CA LYS A 121 19.95 -2.11 8.36
C LYS A 121 19.67 -0.99 7.35
N THR A 122 20.67 -0.55 6.62
CA THR A 122 20.53 0.55 5.62
C THR A 122 19.57 0.18 4.49
N TYR A 123 19.63 -1.06 4.02
CA TYR A 123 18.72 -1.54 2.98
C TYR A 123 17.28 -1.56 3.49
N PHE A 124 17.06 -2.04 4.71
CA PHE A 124 15.72 -2.14 5.29
C PHE A 124 15.12 -0.75 5.57
N ALA A 125 15.90 0.17 6.12
CA ALA A 125 15.50 1.57 6.31
C ALA A 125 15.12 2.24 4.98
N LYS A 126 15.90 1.99 3.89
CA LYS A 126 15.60 2.48 2.55
C LYS A 126 14.29 1.89 2.00
N GLN A 127 14.02 0.61 2.24
CA GLN A 127 12.77 -0.04 1.81
C GLN A 127 11.56 0.52 2.55
N LEU A 128 11.66 0.75 3.87
CA LEU A 128 10.62 1.40 4.65
C LEU A 128 10.37 2.83 4.17
N GLY A 129 11.45 3.59 3.96
CA GLY A 129 11.38 4.96 3.45
C GLY A 129 10.71 5.05 2.08
N ARG A 130 10.90 4.05 1.20
CA ARG A 130 10.21 3.99 -0.09
C ARG A 130 8.74 3.58 0.06
N THR A 131 8.47 2.55 0.83
CA THR A 131 7.10 2.02 1.01
C THR A 131 6.16 3.07 1.61
N TYR A 132 6.65 3.87 2.56
CA TYR A 132 5.87 4.91 3.24
C TYR A 132 6.24 6.33 2.83
N SER A 133 6.91 6.47 1.70
CA SER A 133 7.47 7.71 1.18
C SER A 133 6.47 8.88 1.21
N ARG A 134 5.22 8.64 0.76
CA ARG A 134 4.19 9.67 0.72
C ARG A 134 3.75 10.13 2.11
N LEU A 135 3.58 9.21 3.06
CA LEU A 135 3.20 9.53 4.44
C LEU A 135 4.32 10.30 5.15
N ILE A 136 5.58 9.90 4.96
CA ILE A 136 6.74 10.59 5.52
C ILE A 136 6.88 12.00 4.93
N ARG A 137 6.70 12.16 3.61
CA ARG A 137 6.75 13.49 2.96
C ARG A 137 5.63 14.42 3.42
N LYS A 138 4.43 13.89 3.67
CA LYS A 138 3.30 14.65 4.23
C LYS A 138 3.49 14.94 5.73
N LYS A 139 4.57 14.47 6.35
CA LYS A 139 4.82 14.55 7.80
C LYS A 139 3.68 13.95 8.64
N SER A 140 2.99 12.96 8.10
CA SER A 140 1.93 12.24 8.82
C SER A 140 2.51 11.21 9.77
N ILE A 141 3.69 10.67 9.45
CA ILE A 141 4.44 9.72 10.26
C ILE A 141 5.95 9.96 10.12
N ASP A 142 6.69 9.63 11.18
CA ASP A 142 8.13 9.43 11.15
C ASP A 142 8.42 7.96 11.41
N ILE A 143 9.34 7.37 10.64
CA ILE A 143 9.76 5.98 10.81
C ILE A 143 11.23 5.97 11.18
N ILE A 144 11.55 5.37 12.32
CA ILE A 144 12.92 5.18 12.80
C ILE A 144 13.19 3.68 12.83
N PHE A 145 14.21 3.23 12.12
CA PHE A 145 14.65 1.84 12.12
C PHE A 145 16.06 1.74 12.72
N GLU A 146 16.19 1.04 13.85
CA GLU A 146 17.47 0.88 14.56
C GLU A 146 18.20 2.21 14.79
N GLY A 147 17.46 3.24 15.23
CA GLY A 147 17.99 4.59 15.45
C GLY A 147 18.20 5.45 14.22
N VAL A 148 17.93 4.93 13.02
CA VAL A 148 18.09 5.65 11.74
C VAL A 148 16.73 6.10 11.21
N ASN A 149 16.59 7.40 10.96
CA ASN A 149 15.40 7.95 10.31
C ASN A 149 15.27 7.43 8.88
N CYS A 150 14.14 6.79 8.56
CA CYS A 150 13.83 6.32 7.22
C CYS A 150 13.50 7.51 6.33
N LYS A 151 14.38 7.83 5.40
CA LYS A 151 14.17 8.95 4.46
C LYS A 151 13.19 8.56 3.38
N PRO A 152 12.25 9.47 2.99
CA PRO A 152 11.32 9.22 1.91
C PRO A 152 12.07 9.09 0.57
N PHE A 153 11.63 8.17 -0.25
CA PHE A 153 12.15 8.04 -1.61
C PHE A 153 11.66 9.22 -2.47
N LYS A 154 12.52 9.69 -3.36
CA LYS A 154 12.20 10.69 -4.38
C LYS A 154 12.75 10.22 -5.72
N HIS A 155 11.91 10.25 -6.75
CA HIS A 155 12.37 10.03 -8.12
C HIS A 155 13.28 11.20 -8.56
N PHE A 156 14.40 10.86 -9.19
CA PHE A 156 15.30 11.86 -9.77
C PHE A 156 14.81 12.26 -11.15
N ARG A 157 13.77 13.08 -11.18
CA ARG A 157 13.02 13.51 -12.35
C ARG A 157 13.33 14.94 -12.78
N TRP A 158 13.00 15.26 -14.02
CA TRP A 158 13.02 16.64 -14.51
C TRP A 158 11.99 17.50 -13.78
N GLY A 159 12.30 18.79 -13.70
CA GLY A 159 11.41 19.78 -13.10
C GLY A 159 10.16 20.02 -13.93
N GLU A 160 9.14 20.60 -13.29
CA GLU A 160 7.80 20.80 -13.86
C GLU A 160 7.79 21.76 -15.08
N VAL A 161 8.75 22.66 -15.13
CA VAL A 161 8.88 23.63 -16.24
C VAL A 161 9.64 23.08 -17.45
N ARG A 162 10.26 21.90 -17.33
CA ARG A 162 11.03 21.29 -18.42
C ARG A 162 10.11 20.79 -19.54
N LYS A 163 10.42 21.17 -20.76
CA LYS A 163 9.75 20.73 -21.98
C LYS A 163 10.72 20.05 -22.94
N GLY A 164 10.25 19.06 -23.68
CA GLY A 164 10.94 18.48 -24.82
C GLY A 164 10.96 19.41 -26.03
N LYS A 165 11.61 18.97 -27.12
CA LYS A 165 11.72 19.75 -28.38
C LYS A 165 10.38 20.16 -28.96
N ASN A 166 9.36 19.30 -28.82
CA ASN A 166 8.01 19.53 -29.36
C ASN A 166 7.08 20.25 -28.37
N GLY A 167 7.62 20.86 -27.30
CA GLY A 167 6.82 21.50 -26.27
C GLY A 167 6.19 20.54 -25.25
N THR A 168 6.34 19.22 -25.39
CA THR A 168 5.82 18.22 -24.47
C THR A 168 6.42 18.39 -23.09
N PRO A 169 5.59 18.50 -22.03
CA PRO A 169 6.10 18.63 -20.67
C PRO A 169 6.80 17.33 -20.22
N ALA A 170 7.92 17.46 -19.50
CA ALA A 170 8.61 16.32 -18.90
C ALA A 170 7.98 15.87 -17.57
N TYR A 171 6.93 16.54 -17.14
CA TYR A 171 6.17 16.27 -15.92
C TYR A 171 4.70 16.57 -16.16
N TRP A 172 3.84 15.63 -15.79
CA TRP A 172 2.40 15.73 -15.94
C TRP A 172 1.73 15.49 -14.60
N PRO A 173 1.14 16.51 -13.95
CA PRO A 173 0.34 16.33 -12.74
C PRO A 173 -0.99 15.63 -13.09
N ILE A 174 -1.47 14.79 -12.23
CA ILE A 174 -2.73 14.04 -12.39
C ILE A 174 -3.61 14.29 -11.18
N ASP A 175 -4.82 14.79 -11.42
CA ASP A 175 -5.93 14.88 -10.47
C ASP A 175 -7.22 14.63 -11.24
N ALA A 176 -7.48 13.35 -11.55
CA ALA A 176 -8.64 12.91 -12.30
C ALA A 176 -9.71 12.32 -11.38
N THR A 177 -10.98 12.58 -11.70
CA THR A 177 -12.12 11.95 -11.05
C THR A 177 -12.85 11.14 -12.11
N LEU A 178 -12.85 9.80 -11.98
CA LEU A 178 -13.51 8.91 -12.93
C LEU A 178 -15.04 9.02 -12.78
N ASN A 179 -15.53 8.67 -11.60
CA ASN A 179 -16.95 8.73 -11.31
C ASN A 179 -17.19 8.87 -9.80
N THR A 180 -18.46 9.08 -9.44
CA THR A 180 -18.98 8.93 -8.07
C THR A 180 -19.82 7.67 -8.04
N GLN A 181 -19.61 6.80 -7.06
CA GLN A 181 -20.33 5.54 -6.92
C GLN A 181 -20.65 5.28 -5.44
N LYS A 182 -21.70 4.52 -5.18
CA LYS A 182 -22.00 4.04 -3.83
C LYS A 182 -20.99 2.96 -3.40
N TYR A 183 -20.68 2.95 -2.13
CA TYR A 183 -19.71 2.08 -1.50
C TYR A 183 -20.20 1.59 -0.15
N CYS A 184 -20.19 0.29 0.08
CA CYS A 184 -20.54 -0.28 1.37
C CYS A 184 -19.32 -0.31 2.28
N THR A 185 -19.37 0.43 3.40
CA THR A 185 -18.27 0.49 4.37
C THR A 185 -18.23 -0.73 5.30
N ALA A 186 -19.25 -1.59 5.28
CA ALA A 186 -19.28 -2.83 6.06
C ALA A 186 -18.52 -3.99 5.39
N CYS A 187 -18.75 -4.22 4.09
CA CYS A 187 -18.09 -5.30 3.34
C CYS A 187 -17.10 -4.83 2.29
N PHE A 188 -16.92 -3.50 2.14
CA PHE A 188 -15.95 -2.85 1.25
C PHE A 188 -16.21 -3.10 -0.24
N GLU A 189 -17.50 -3.21 -0.63
CA GLU A 189 -17.91 -3.45 -2.00
C GLU A 189 -18.43 -2.17 -2.66
N TRP A 190 -18.11 -1.99 -3.95
CA TRP A 190 -18.72 -0.97 -4.78
C TRP A 190 -20.11 -1.40 -5.25
N LEU A 191 -21.07 -0.49 -5.18
CA LEU A 191 -22.48 -0.75 -5.44
C LEU A 191 -22.95 0.03 -6.67
N ASN A 192 -24.00 -0.46 -7.31
CA ASN A 192 -24.69 0.34 -8.32
C ASN A 192 -25.37 1.55 -7.68
N PHE A 193 -25.58 2.59 -8.48
CA PHE A 193 -26.16 3.82 -7.96
C PHE A 193 -27.59 3.62 -7.42
N GLU A 194 -28.31 2.67 -7.95
CA GLU A 194 -29.69 2.34 -7.57
C GLU A 194 -29.78 1.48 -6.30
N ASP A 195 -28.68 0.84 -5.89
CA ASP A 195 -28.69 -0.05 -4.72
C ASP A 195 -28.94 0.73 -3.43
N LEU A 196 -30.05 0.41 -2.75
CA LEU A 196 -30.40 0.94 -1.44
C LEU A 196 -29.96 0.00 -0.29
N ILE A 197 -29.61 -1.23 -0.63
CA ILE A 197 -29.17 -2.28 0.28
C ILE A 197 -27.94 -2.92 -0.37
N CYS A 198 -26.91 -3.19 0.40
CA CYS A 198 -25.74 -3.90 -0.10
C CYS A 198 -26.12 -5.34 -0.51
N PRO A 199 -25.92 -5.75 -1.77
CA PRO A 199 -26.27 -7.09 -2.21
C PRO A 199 -25.39 -8.20 -1.59
N ILE A 200 -24.22 -7.83 -1.03
CA ILE A 200 -23.28 -8.78 -0.44
C ILE A 200 -23.56 -9.01 1.04
N CYS A 201 -23.70 -7.95 1.84
CA CYS A 201 -23.87 -8.07 3.30
C CYS A 201 -25.26 -7.68 3.80
N SER A 202 -26.18 -7.28 2.92
CA SER A 202 -27.55 -6.85 3.21
C SER A 202 -27.67 -5.63 4.14
N GLU A 203 -26.58 -4.89 4.36
CA GLU A 203 -26.55 -3.69 5.18
C GLU A 203 -27.02 -2.45 4.41
N LYS A 204 -27.75 -1.57 5.10
CA LYS A 204 -28.25 -0.28 4.56
C LYS A 204 -27.47 0.90 5.10
N SER A 205 -27.23 0.90 6.41
CA SER A 205 -26.68 2.04 7.15
C SER A 205 -25.22 2.37 6.84
N PHE A 206 -24.54 1.46 6.12
CA PHE A 206 -23.13 1.58 5.80
C PHE A 206 -22.86 1.94 4.34
N ILE A 207 -23.88 2.37 3.60
CA ILE A 207 -23.73 2.81 2.19
C ILE A 207 -23.44 4.31 2.17
N VAL A 208 -22.32 4.66 1.53
CA VAL A 208 -21.87 6.04 1.35
C VAL A 208 -21.52 6.31 -0.11
N GLU A 209 -21.64 7.55 -0.56
CA GLU A 209 -21.15 7.96 -1.87
C GLU A 209 -19.65 8.27 -1.80
N ARG A 210 -18.90 7.75 -2.75
CA ARG A 210 -17.45 7.96 -2.87
C ARG A 210 -17.05 8.26 -4.31
N LYS A 211 -16.09 9.18 -4.45
CA LYS A 211 -15.48 9.52 -5.73
C LYS A 211 -14.28 8.63 -5.99
N LYS A 212 -14.23 8.01 -7.17
CA LYS A 212 -13.05 7.29 -7.64
C LYS A 212 -12.06 8.31 -8.22
N LYS A 213 -10.97 8.56 -7.51
CA LYS A 213 -9.99 9.58 -7.87
C LYS A 213 -8.62 8.98 -8.12
N ILE A 214 -7.94 9.50 -9.13
CA ILE A 214 -6.53 9.25 -9.41
C ILE A 214 -5.77 10.52 -9.11
N LYS A 215 -4.78 10.46 -8.22
CA LYS A 215 -3.96 11.62 -7.85
C LYS A 215 -2.48 11.30 -7.92
N GLY A 216 -1.72 12.23 -8.45
CA GLY A 216 -0.28 12.07 -8.49
C GLY A 216 0.38 12.77 -9.65
N TRP A 217 1.31 12.08 -10.27
CA TRP A 217 2.04 12.60 -11.40
C TRP A 217 2.73 11.46 -12.17
N ILE A 218 2.97 11.69 -13.45
CA ILE A 218 3.91 10.92 -14.27
C ILE A 218 4.91 11.87 -14.92
N GLY A 219 6.09 11.39 -15.28
CA GLY A 219 7.12 12.24 -15.89
C GLY A 219 8.36 11.47 -16.28
N LEU A 220 9.38 12.22 -16.69
CA LEU A 220 10.64 11.67 -17.16
C LEU A 220 11.73 11.83 -16.12
N GLN A 221 12.42 10.74 -15.76
CA GLN A 221 13.65 10.83 -14.96
C GLN A 221 14.82 11.35 -15.79
N CYS A 222 15.85 11.86 -15.08
CA CYS A 222 16.99 12.54 -15.72
C CYS A 222 17.92 11.57 -16.45
N TYR A 223 17.85 10.28 -16.18
CA TYR A 223 18.69 9.22 -16.75
C TYR A 223 17.87 8.04 -17.24
N TRP A 224 18.48 7.19 -18.04
CA TRP A 224 17.91 5.91 -18.43
C TRP A 224 18.30 4.83 -17.43
N ASP A 225 17.38 3.94 -17.11
CA ASP A 225 17.63 2.82 -16.21
C ASP A 225 16.87 1.57 -16.67
N LYS A 226 17.49 0.39 -16.53
CA LYS A 226 16.87 -0.88 -16.94
C LYS A 226 15.87 -1.41 -15.93
N LYS A 227 15.95 -0.97 -14.68
CA LYS A 227 15.15 -1.49 -13.57
C LYS A 227 14.34 -0.39 -12.87
N GLU A 228 14.95 0.75 -12.61
CA GLU A 228 14.40 1.84 -11.81
C GLU A 228 13.60 2.82 -12.68
N PHE A 229 12.66 2.30 -13.48
CA PHE A 229 11.63 3.05 -14.19
C PHE A 229 10.28 2.37 -13.99
N GLY A 230 9.20 3.11 -14.17
CA GLY A 230 7.84 2.65 -13.92
C GLY A 230 7.10 3.52 -12.92
N ILE A 231 5.87 3.18 -12.65
CA ILE A 231 4.97 3.97 -11.82
C ILE A 231 4.86 3.35 -10.43
N ASP A 232 5.12 4.12 -9.38
CA ASP A 232 4.82 3.71 -8.01
C ASP A 232 3.30 3.86 -7.79
N LEU A 233 2.60 2.72 -7.65
CA LEU A 233 1.17 2.69 -7.39
C LEU A 233 0.93 2.68 -5.88
N ILE A 234 0.11 3.63 -5.43
CA ILE A 234 -0.05 4.00 -4.02
C ILE A 234 -1.50 3.79 -3.59
N ARG A 235 -1.68 3.26 -2.38
CA ARG A 235 -2.98 3.19 -1.72
C ARG A 235 -2.86 3.71 -0.29
N ASN A 236 -3.70 4.69 0.06
CA ASN A 236 -3.71 5.34 1.38
C ASN A 236 -2.29 5.75 1.83
N GLY A 237 -1.51 6.35 0.92
CA GLY A 237 -0.16 6.81 1.17
C GLY A 237 0.93 5.73 1.25
N ARG A 238 0.58 4.44 1.18
CA ARG A 238 1.53 3.33 1.10
C ARG A 238 1.76 2.91 -0.35
N VAL A 239 3.01 2.80 -0.76
CA VAL A 239 3.38 2.23 -2.06
C VAL A 239 3.10 0.72 -2.01
N ILE A 240 2.19 0.27 -2.85
CA ILE A 240 1.82 -1.15 -3.03
C ILE A 240 2.72 -1.78 -4.09
N SER A 241 2.71 -1.23 -5.31
CA SER A 241 3.59 -1.68 -6.39
C SER A 241 4.65 -0.63 -6.66
N LYS A 242 5.93 -1.05 -6.67
CA LYS A 242 7.08 -0.19 -6.95
C LYS A 242 7.52 -0.36 -8.39
N ASN A 243 7.78 0.76 -9.10
CA ASN A 243 8.21 0.71 -10.50
C ASN A 243 7.30 -0.21 -11.34
N ASP A 244 5.99 -0.11 -11.12
CA ASP A 244 4.98 -0.89 -11.82
C ASP A 244 5.04 -0.58 -13.32
N LYS A 245 4.93 -1.60 -14.15
CA LYS A 245 5.05 -1.51 -15.60
C LYS A 245 3.77 -1.91 -16.32
N SER A 246 2.75 -2.31 -15.61
CA SER A 246 1.48 -2.76 -16.19
C SER A 246 0.79 -1.71 -17.08
N LEU A 247 1.03 -0.42 -16.80
CA LEU A 247 0.55 0.66 -17.67
C LEU A 247 1.30 0.76 -19.01
N PHE A 248 2.42 0.06 -19.17
CA PHE A 248 3.21 0.03 -20.40
C PHE A 248 2.87 -1.14 -21.31
N ASP A 249 2.04 -2.05 -20.81
CA ASP A 249 1.60 -3.20 -21.57
C ASP A 249 0.27 -2.87 -22.25
N TRP A 250 0.07 -3.34 -23.48
CA TRP A 250 -1.16 -3.25 -24.23
C TRP A 250 -1.71 -4.64 -24.47
N PHE A 251 -2.96 -4.86 -24.08
CA PHE A 251 -3.62 -6.14 -24.34
C PHE A 251 -4.08 -6.20 -25.79
N ASP A 252 -3.52 -7.15 -26.55
CA ASP A 252 -3.88 -7.44 -27.94
C ASP A 252 -5.00 -8.47 -27.94
N GLU A 253 -6.24 -8.02 -28.22
CA GLU A 253 -7.42 -8.89 -28.23
C GLU A 253 -7.35 -9.99 -29.28
N ASP A 254 -6.68 -9.73 -30.43
CA ASP A 254 -6.54 -10.72 -31.52
C ASP A 254 -5.59 -11.86 -31.12
N LYS A 255 -4.63 -11.61 -30.27
CA LYS A 255 -3.62 -12.56 -29.80
C LYS A 255 -3.88 -13.10 -28.41
N ASP A 256 -4.82 -12.49 -27.65
CA ASP A 256 -5.10 -12.79 -26.25
C ASP A 256 -3.83 -12.71 -25.37
N GLU A 257 -3.00 -11.68 -25.60
CA GLU A 257 -1.75 -11.49 -24.86
C GLU A 257 -1.45 -10.02 -24.55
N ASP A 258 -0.73 -9.78 -23.43
CA ASP A 258 -0.16 -8.49 -23.08
C ASP A 258 1.14 -8.24 -23.86
N ILE A 259 1.18 -7.17 -24.64
CA ILE A 259 2.35 -6.74 -25.42
C ILE A 259 3.05 -5.58 -24.70
N PRO A 260 4.29 -5.77 -24.22
CA PRO A 260 5.08 -4.68 -23.64
C PRO A 260 5.41 -3.63 -24.71
N GLU A 261 5.02 -2.38 -24.48
CA GLU A 261 5.28 -1.28 -25.43
C GLU A 261 6.42 -0.37 -24.97
N TYR A 262 6.77 -0.38 -23.65
CA TYR A 262 7.82 0.43 -23.08
C TYR A 262 8.68 -0.38 -22.10
N PRO A 263 10.03 -0.25 -22.12
CA PRO A 263 10.81 0.73 -22.89
C PRO A 263 10.92 0.34 -24.36
N ILE A 264 11.03 1.36 -25.25
CA ILE A 264 11.16 1.15 -26.70
C ILE A 264 12.43 0.34 -27.02
N ASP A 265 13.53 0.60 -26.28
CA ASP A 265 14.77 -0.14 -26.36
C ASP A 265 15.13 -0.72 -24.98
N GLY A 266 14.92 -2.01 -24.81
CA GLY A 266 15.23 -2.73 -23.58
C GLY A 266 16.72 -2.73 -23.21
N SER A 267 17.61 -2.51 -24.18
CA SER A 267 19.08 -2.44 -23.93
C SER A 267 19.47 -1.19 -23.15
N VAL A 268 18.73 -0.10 -23.32
CA VAL A 268 18.94 1.20 -22.65
C VAL A 268 18.09 1.31 -21.38
N GLY A 269 16.89 0.76 -21.41
CA GLY A 269 15.90 0.84 -20.33
C GLY A 269 14.89 1.97 -20.51
N GLY A 270 14.23 2.39 -19.44
CA GLY A 270 13.16 3.38 -19.46
C GLY A 270 13.50 4.66 -18.69
N ARG A 271 12.70 5.70 -18.95
CA ARG A 271 12.77 7.00 -18.27
C ARG A 271 11.44 7.44 -17.68
N ILE A 272 10.33 6.80 -18.07
CA ILE A 272 9.02 7.15 -17.53
C ILE A 272 8.93 6.66 -16.10
N VAL A 273 8.65 7.58 -15.18
CA VAL A 273 8.46 7.33 -13.75
C VAL A 273 7.24 8.11 -13.26
N GLY A 274 6.69 7.69 -12.14
CA GLY A 274 5.55 8.39 -11.57
C GLY A 274 5.15 7.87 -10.20
N GLU A 275 4.20 8.56 -9.59
CA GLU A 275 3.52 8.16 -8.37
C GLU A 275 2.02 8.41 -8.56
N LEU A 276 1.21 7.35 -8.54
CA LEU A 276 -0.24 7.44 -8.68
C LEU A 276 -0.94 6.84 -7.46
N GLU A 277 -1.78 7.63 -6.81
CA GLU A 277 -2.63 7.24 -5.69
C GLU A 277 -4.00 6.83 -6.24
N ILE A 278 -4.36 5.56 -6.03
CA ILE A 278 -5.55 4.90 -6.59
C ILE A 278 -6.26 4.10 -5.48
N ASP A 279 -6.73 4.81 -4.46
CA ASP A 279 -7.26 4.23 -3.22
C ASP A 279 -8.53 3.40 -3.44
N PHE A 280 -9.25 3.65 -4.53
CA PHE A 280 -10.49 2.97 -4.89
C PHE A 280 -10.29 1.56 -5.46
N ILE A 281 -9.09 1.21 -5.91
CA ILE A 281 -8.80 -0.12 -6.46
C ILE A 281 -8.44 -1.08 -5.32
N GLN A 282 -9.02 -2.26 -5.36
CA GLN A 282 -8.75 -3.30 -4.38
C GLN A 282 -7.32 -3.82 -4.52
N VAL A 283 -6.76 -4.27 -3.40
CA VAL A 283 -5.43 -4.90 -3.34
C VAL A 283 -5.58 -6.36 -2.91
N ASP A 284 -4.58 -7.15 -3.25
CA ASP A 284 -4.48 -8.52 -2.79
C ASP A 284 -4.41 -8.60 -1.25
N PHE A 285 -4.70 -9.77 -0.72
CA PHE A 285 -4.72 -10.03 0.71
C PHE A 285 -3.41 -9.67 1.44
N LEU A 286 -2.27 -9.83 0.76
CA LEU A 286 -0.95 -9.48 1.29
C LEU A 286 -0.56 -8.02 1.06
N LYS A 287 -1.39 -7.24 0.37
CA LYS A 287 -1.14 -5.85 -0.04
C LYS A 287 0.17 -5.69 -0.81
N LYS A 288 0.42 -6.61 -1.73
CA LYS A 288 1.59 -6.62 -2.60
C LYS A 288 1.28 -6.21 -4.03
N LYS A 289 0.02 -6.36 -4.46
CA LYS A 289 -0.45 -6.05 -5.80
C LYS A 289 -1.87 -5.50 -5.76
N PHE A 290 -2.22 -4.71 -6.75
CA PHE A 290 -3.59 -4.35 -7.04
C PHE A 290 -4.30 -5.50 -7.79
N VAL A 291 -5.64 -5.55 -7.68
CA VAL A 291 -6.49 -6.50 -8.42
C VAL A 291 -6.68 -5.95 -9.83
N THR A 292 -5.97 -6.52 -10.79
CA THR A 292 -5.89 -6.01 -12.18
C THR A 292 -7.06 -6.47 -13.05
N GLU A 293 -7.78 -7.51 -12.67
CA GLU A 293 -8.92 -8.05 -13.39
C GLU A 293 -10.21 -7.23 -13.18
N SER A 294 -10.17 -6.26 -12.27
CA SER A 294 -11.33 -5.44 -11.90
C SER A 294 -11.64 -4.39 -12.97
N ARG A 295 -12.93 -4.01 -13.07
CA ARG A 295 -13.36 -2.88 -13.90
C ARG A 295 -12.67 -1.58 -13.47
N ASP A 296 -12.50 -1.37 -12.18
CA ASP A 296 -11.81 -0.20 -11.64
C ASP A 296 -10.37 -0.07 -12.13
N TRP A 297 -9.68 -1.19 -12.29
CA TRP A 297 -8.35 -1.22 -12.87
C TRP A 297 -8.37 -0.84 -14.36
N LYS A 298 -9.32 -1.37 -15.14
CA LYS A 298 -9.48 -1.04 -16.56
C LYS A 298 -9.78 0.45 -16.73
N ASP A 299 -10.70 1.01 -15.94
CA ASP A 299 -11.04 2.43 -15.98
C ASP A 299 -9.80 3.31 -15.63
N PHE A 300 -9.00 2.89 -14.64
CA PHE A 300 -7.74 3.54 -14.29
C PHE A 300 -6.72 3.49 -15.45
N VAL A 301 -6.53 2.33 -16.05
CA VAL A 301 -5.61 2.14 -17.18
C VAL A 301 -6.01 3.05 -18.33
N ASN A 302 -7.29 3.06 -18.70
CA ASN A 302 -7.82 3.89 -19.80
C ASN A 302 -7.62 5.38 -19.53
N GLU A 303 -7.82 5.85 -18.31
CA GLU A 303 -7.59 7.26 -17.96
C GLU A 303 -6.12 7.67 -18.12
N ILE A 304 -5.17 6.78 -17.78
CA ILE A 304 -3.75 7.12 -17.74
C ILE A 304 -3.06 6.88 -19.09
N ARG A 305 -3.39 5.81 -19.82
CA ARG A 305 -2.72 5.46 -21.09
C ARG A 305 -3.61 5.51 -22.34
N GLY A 306 -4.93 5.54 -22.15
CA GLY A 306 -5.90 5.33 -23.23
C GLY A 306 -6.10 3.87 -23.60
N GLU A 307 -7.07 3.60 -24.48
CA GLU A 307 -7.51 2.24 -24.84
C GLU A 307 -6.56 1.55 -25.83
N GLY A 308 -5.99 2.32 -26.76
CA GLY A 308 -5.16 1.77 -27.83
C GLY A 308 -3.68 1.60 -27.48
N PRO A 309 -2.89 1.12 -28.46
CA PRO A 309 -1.44 1.06 -28.30
C PRO A 309 -0.82 2.43 -28.03
N LEU A 310 0.29 2.46 -27.27
CA LEU A 310 1.08 3.68 -27.05
C LEU A 310 1.86 4.10 -28.31
N GLN A 311 2.16 3.16 -29.21
CA GLN A 311 2.82 3.46 -30.47
C GLN A 311 1.85 4.16 -31.44
N PRO A 312 2.04 5.46 -31.80
CA PRO A 312 1.05 6.20 -32.57
C PRO A 312 0.73 5.59 -33.95
N ARG A 313 1.76 5.04 -34.62
CA ARG A 313 1.58 4.38 -35.91
C ARG A 313 0.71 3.12 -35.80
N LYS A 314 1.01 2.27 -34.81
CA LYS A 314 0.25 1.05 -34.54
C LYS A 314 -1.20 1.36 -34.15
N ALA A 315 -1.41 2.36 -33.31
CA ALA A 315 -2.74 2.81 -32.92
C ALA A 315 -3.56 3.24 -34.14
N LYS A 316 -2.97 4.03 -35.04
CA LYS A 316 -3.61 4.46 -36.27
C LYS A 316 -3.92 3.29 -37.23
N ASP A 317 -2.97 2.36 -37.41
CA ASP A 317 -3.12 1.20 -38.28
C ASP A 317 -4.25 0.26 -37.79
N LEU A 318 -4.49 0.23 -36.48
CA LEU A 318 -5.60 -0.52 -35.86
C LEU A 318 -6.91 0.28 -35.75
N GLY A 319 -6.96 1.50 -36.27
CA GLY A 319 -8.17 2.31 -36.28
C GLY A 319 -8.51 3.03 -34.96
N TYR A 320 -7.60 3.08 -33.99
CA TYR A 320 -7.80 3.87 -32.78
C TYR A 320 -7.77 5.37 -33.10
N GLY A 321 -8.63 6.11 -32.38
CA GLY A 321 -8.67 7.58 -32.47
C GLY A 321 -7.46 8.26 -31.81
N ASP A 322 -7.49 9.61 -31.81
CA ASP A 322 -6.45 10.40 -31.15
C ASP A 322 -6.41 10.12 -29.65
N ASN A 323 -5.21 9.81 -29.14
CA ASN A 323 -4.97 9.58 -27.72
C ASN A 323 -4.26 10.79 -27.10
N THR A 324 -4.89 11.41 -26.12
CA THR A 324 -4.36 12.56 -25.37
C THR A 324 -4.05 12.22 -23.93
N SER A 325 -4.06 10.94 -23.57
CA SER A 325 -3.80 10.48 -22.21
C SER A 325 -2.39 10.87 -21.74
N PRO A 326 -2.21 11.07 -20.42
CA PRO A 326 -0.94 11.53 -19.88
C PRO A 326 0.24 10.64 -20.26
N LEU A 327 0.09 9.33 -20.26
CA LEU A 327 1.17 8.40 -20.59
C LEU A 327 1.50 8.41 -22.08
N PHE A 328 0.48 8.46 -22.95
CA PHE A 328 0.68 8.55 -24.41
C PHE A 328 1.48 9.79 -24.80
N VAL A 329 1.20 10.93 -24.15
CA VAL A 329 1.91 12.18 -24.41
C VAL A 329 3.39 12.12 -24.00
N LEU A 330 3.73 11.31 -23.00
CA LEU A 330 5.10 11.13 -22.52
C LEU A 330 5.87 10.01 -23.23
N TYR A 331 5.17 9.12 -23.89
CA TYR A 331 5.73 8.00 -24.67
C TYR A 331 6.45 8.52 -25.90
#